data_732bb7b3892bdc93f76ad8d293da31be
#
_entry.id   732bb7b3892bdc93f76ad8d293da31be
#
_cell.length_a   1.000
_cell.length_b   1.000
_cell.length_c   1.000
_cell.angle_alpha   90.00
_cell.angle_beta   90.00
_cell.angle_gamma   90.00
#
_symmetry.space_group_name_H-M   'P 1'
#
loop_
_entity.id
_entity.type
_entity.pdbx_description
1 polymer ?
#
loop_
_entity_poly.entity_id
_entity_poly.type
_entity_poly.pdbx_seq_one_letter_code
_entity_poly.pdbx_strand_id
1 'polypeptide(L)'
;YPPASPYWLKFSPDSSYSIYAYRHNLYLLNRQDTVPVQLTTDGEKYYSYSNQKDSDSDKNTTPNIVWAGNSKVFYCLRQDRRKVENCWVVDNLAEPRPKLRTYKFPMPGEKYVFTYDLHLFYPETCQHIVVNIDKYPNQEVRIVASDLENCPEDLYFTRKSRTCDKMDLCRVDTRTGDVFEV
;
A
#
# COMPACT_ATOMS: atom_id res chain seq x y z
N TYR A 1 12.11 29.21 -11.79
CA TYR A 1 11.46 28.21 -10.95
C TYR A 1 12.11 26.88 -11.25
N PRO A 2 12.56 26.10 -10.24
CA PRO A 2 13.00 24.73 -10.49
C PRO A 2 11.82 23.94 -11.09
N PRO A 3 12.07 23.01 -12.01
CA PRO A 3 11.00 22.20 -12.58
C PRO A 3 10.27 21.48 -11.43
N ALA A 4 8.94 21.55 -11.44
CA ALA A 4 8.12 20.88 -10.44
C ALA A 4 8.47 19.37 -10.47
N SER A 5 8.73 18.81 -9.30
CA SER A 5 8.98 17.37 -9.18
C SER A 5 7.82 16.58 -9.78
N PRO A 6 8.07 15.49 -10.50
CA PRO A 6 7.01 14.69 -11.06
C PRO A 6 6.01 14.25 -9.98
N TYR A 7 4.72 14.39 -10.24
CA TYR A 7 3.64 14.10 -9.28
C TYR A 7 3.60 12.65 -8.81
N TRP A 8 4.22 11.75 -9.57
CA TRP A 8 4.29 10.31 -9.26
C TRP A 8 5.44 9.94 -8.31
N LEU A 9 6.36 10.86 -7.98
CA LEU A 9 7.41 10.63 -6.98
C LEU A 9 6.90 10.91 -5.57
N LYS A 10 7.20 10.03 -4.64
CA LYS A 10 7.08 10.26 -3.20
C LYS A 10 8.46 10.37 -2.57
N PHE A 11 8.74 11.53 -1.99
CA PHE A 11 10.02 11.80 -1.31
C PHE A 11 9.96 11.38 0.15
N SER A 12 11.12 10.96 0.68
CA SER A 12 11.32 10.84 2.13
C SER A 12 11.23 12.23 2.80
N PRO A 13 10.88 12.30 4.10
CA PRO A 13 10.82 13.57 4.85
C PRO A 13 12.06 14.42 4.72
N ASP A 14 13.25 13.81 4.73
CA ASP A 14 14.56 14.48 4.57
C ASP A 14 14.97 14.67 3.09
N SER A 15 14.15 14.21 2.15
CA SER A 15 14.43 14.28 0.70
C SER A 15 15.68 13.54 0.24
N SER A 16 16.20 12.58 1.02
CA SER A 16 17.34 11.75 0.64
C SER A 16 16.97 10.65 -0.36
N TYR A 17 15.72 10.19 -0.29
CA TYR A 17 15.18 9.15 -1.14
C TYR A 17 13.90 9.60 -1.84
N SER A 18 13.64 8.98 -3.00
CA SER A 18 12.34 9.06 -3.66
C SER A 18 11.90 7.69 -4.15
N ILE A 19 10.60 7.45 -4.06
CA ILE A 19 9.96 6.18 -4.45
C ILE A 19 8.94 6.45 -5.54
N TYR A 20 8.88 5.56 -6.51
CA TYR A 20 7.81 5.51 -7.49
C TYR A 20 7.40 4.06 -7.78
N ALA A 21 6.25 3.89 -8.42
CA ALA A 21 5.82 2.59 -8.90
C ALA A 21 5.85 2.54 -10.44
N TYR A 22 6.32 1.41 -10.97
CA TYR A 22 6.28 1.10 -12.39
C TYR A 22 5.86 -0.35 -12.57
N ARG A 23 4.91 -0.61 -13.45
CA ARG A 23 4.33 -1.95 -13.65
C ARG A 23 4.02 -2.66 -12.33
N HIS A 24 3.29 -1.96 -11.43
CA HIS A 24 2.87 -2.44 -10.11
C HIS A 24 3.96 -2.63 -9.07
N ASN A 25 5.24 -2.46 -9.40
CA ASN A 25 6.38 -2.66 -8.50
C ASN A 25 7.00 -1.36 -8.04
N LEU A 26 7.67 -1.37 -6.88
CA LEU A 26 8.35 -0.22 -6.29
C LEU A 26 9.78 -0.10 -6.78
N TYR A 27 10.18 1.14 -7.01
CA TYR A 27 11.52 1.56 -7.37
C TYR A 27 11.98 2.68 -6.45
N LEU A 28 13.18 2.54 -5.94
CA LEU A 28 13.87 3.50 -5.07
C LEU A 28 14.91 4.28 -5.89
N LEU A 29 14.93 5.57 -5.73
CA LEU A 29 15.99 6.43 -6.23
C LEU A 29 16.60 7.21 -5.07
N ASN A 30 17.87 7.00 -4.80
CA ASN A 30 18.64 7.81 -3.87
C ASN A 30 19.00 9.14 -4.55
N ARG A 31 18.98 10.24 -3.82
CA ARG A 31 19.29 11.58 -4.34
C ARG A 31 20.65 11.67 -5.06
N GLN A 32 21.63 10.85 -4.64
CA GLN A 32 22.98 10.85 -5.20
C GLN A 32 23.11 9.93 -6.42
N ASP A 33 22.13 9.05 -6.65
CA ASP A 33 22.18 8.06 -7.71
C ASP A 33 21.30 8.47 -8.90
N THR A 34 21.72 8.08 -10.08
CA THR A 34 20.95 8.27 -11.32
C THR A 34 20.18 7.02 -11.75
N VAL A 35 20.51 5.87 -11.15
CA VAL A 35 19.92 4.58 -11.50
C VAL A 35 19.00 4.13 -10.39
N PRO A 36 17.71 3.90 -10.67
CA PRO A 36 16.78 3.41 -9.66
C PRO A 36 17.03 1.94 -9.31
N VAL A 37 16.83 1.59 -8.04
CA VAL A 37 16.86 0.22 -7.55
C VAL A 37 15.44 -0.32 -7.48
N GLN A 38 15.20 -1.49 -8.08
CA GLN A 38 13.92 -2.16 -7.96
C GLN A 38 13.82 -2.85 -6.59
N LEU A 39 12.78 -2.51 -5.81
CA LEU A 39 12.57 -3.03 -4.46
C LEU A 39 11.67 -4.27 -4.44
N THR A 40 10.73 -4.38 -5.41
CA THR A 40 9.75 -5.47 -5.46
C THR A 40 9.61 -6.03 -6.86
N THR A 41 9.25 -7.32 -6.97
CA THR A 41 9.10 -8.02 -8.26
C THR A 41 7.77 -8.77 -8.39
N ASP A 42 6.95 -8.76 -7.33
CA ASP A 42 5.72 -9.53 -7.19
C ASP A 42 4.44 -8.71 -7.35
N GLY A 43 4.59 -7.45 -7.75
CA GLY A 43 3.46 -6.57 -8.04
C GLY A 43 2.79 -6.94 -9.36
N GLU A 44 1.46 -7.03 -9.33
CA GLU A 44 0.62 -7.29 -10.51
C GLU A 44 -0.73 -6.58 -10.41
N LYS A 45 -1.51 -6.62 -11.48
CA LYS A 45 -2.86 -6.06 -11.50
C LYS A 45 -3.72 -6.65 -10.36
N TYR A 46 -4.44 -5.80 -9.64
CA TYR A 46 -5.22 -6.12 -8.44
C TYR A 46 -4.40 -6.54 -7.22
N TYR A 47 -3.07 -6.56 -7.32
CA TYR A 47 -2.14 -6.85 -6.23
C TYR A 47 -0.90 -5.94 -6.35
N SER A 48 -1.14 -4.66 -6.31
CA SER A 48 -0.19 -3.62 -6.73
C SER A 48 0.34 -2.80 -5.55
N TYR A 49 1.58 -2.39 -5.66
CA TYR A 49 2.18 -1.37 -4.79
C TYR A 49 1.87 0.06 -5.27
N SER A 50 1.23 0.21 -6.43
CA SER A 50 0.80 1.50 -6.96
C SER A 50 -0.59 1.88 -6.45
N ASN A 51 -0.86 3.18 -6.42
CA ASN A 51 -2.22 3.70 -6.24
C ASN A 51 -3.15 3.33 -7.40
N GLN A 52 -2.58 3.05 -8.59
CA GLN A 52 -3.33 2.57 -9.77
C GLN A 52 -3.39 1.05 -9.77
N LYS A 53 -4.27 0.49 -8.95
CA LYS A 53 -4.33 -0.96 -8.68
C LYS A 53 -4.93 -1.78 -9.83
N ASP A 54 -5.76 -1.17 -10.65
CA ASP A 54 -6.65 -1.87 -11.58
C ASP A 54 -6.23 -1.71 -13.05
N SER A 55 -5.18 -0.95 -13.34
CA SER A 55 -4.70 -0.74 -14.70
C SER A 55 -3.24 -1.09 -14.88
N ASP A 56 -2.95 -1.86 -15.91
CA ASP A 56 -1.59 -2.05 -16.39
C ASP A 56 -1.13 -0.76 -17.08
N SER A 57 -0.03 -0.19 -16.61
CA SER A 57 0.53 1.04 -17.16
C SER A 57 2.04 0.90 -17.35
N ASP A 58 2.49 1.24 -18.55
CA ASP A 58 3.92 1.39 -18.86
C ASP A 58 4.46 2.79 -18.50
N LYS A 59 3.81 3.45 -17.56
CA LYS A 59 4.19 4.77 -17.05
C LYS A 59 4.51 4.69 -15.56
N ASN A 60 5.36 5.60 -15.11
CA ASN A 60 5.58 5.77 -13.68
C ASN A 60 4.30 6.28 -13.01
N THR A 61 3.96 5.70 -11.88
CA THR A 61 2.75 5.97 -11.11
C THR A 61 3.09 6.24 -9.65
N THR A 62 2.20 6.92 -8.96
CA THR A 62 2.36 7.20 -7.52
C THR A 62 2.29 5.90 -6.73
N PRO A 63 3.28 5.61 -5.88
CA PRO A 63 3.28 4.42 -5.05
C PRO A 63 2.29 4.54 -3.89
N ASN A 64 1.72 3.41 -3.47
CA ASN A 64 0.86 3.32 -2.28
C ASN A 64 1.70 3.09 -1.02
N ILE A 65 2.52 4.06 -0.68
CA ILE A 65 3.40 4.00 0.50
C ILE A 65 3.17 5.19 1.42
N VAL A 66 3.58 5.04 2.67
CA VAL A 66 3.68 6.12 3.65
C VAL A 66 5.05 6.04 4.31
N TRP A 67 5.74 7.17 4.41
CA TRP A 67 7.01 7.29 5.12
C TRP A 67 6.77 7.38 6.62
N ALA A 68 7.60 6.71 7.41
CA ALA A 68 7.73 7.01 8.83
C ALA A 68 8.54 8.31 9.02
N GLY A 69 8.27 9.05 10.10
CA GLY A 69 8.81 10.39 10.29
C GLY A 69 10.34 10.51 10.31
N ASN A 70 11.04 9.39 10.51
CA ASN A 70 12.50 9.33 10.57
C ASN A 70 13.21 9.10 9.22
N SER A 71 12.49 9.04 8.09
CA SER A 71 13.02 8.73 6.74
C SER A 71 13.76 7.38 6.59
N LYS A 72 13.86 6.58 7.65
CA LYS A 72 14.57 5.30 7.64
C LYS A 72 13.71 4.13 7.19
N VAL A 73 12.39 4.29 7.33
CA VAL A 73 11.41 3.24 7.03
C VAL A 73 10.22 3.86 6.30
N PHE A 74 9.70 3.16 5.31
CA PHE A 74 8.38 3.41 4.80
C PHE A 74 7.58 2.10 4.78
N TYR A 75 6.27 2.21 4.82
CA TYR A 75 5.40 1.05 4.79
C TYR A 75 4.39 1.10 3.65
N CYS A 76 3.94 -0.09 3.24
CA CYS A 76 2.87 -0.28 2.29
C CYS A 76 1.87 -1.29 2.86
N LEU A 77 0.61 -0.87 3.04
CA LEU A 77 -0.50 -1.79 3.25
C LEU A 77 -1.06 -2.15 1.86
N ARG A 78 -0.65 -3.31 1.36
CA ARG A 78 -1.05 -3.81 0.04
C ARG A 78 -2.35 -4.61 0.16
N GLN A 79 -3.25 -4.39 -0.76
CA GLN A 79 -4.53 -5.08 -0.82
C GLN A 79 -4.54 -6.08 -1.99
N ASP A 80 -4.81 -7.36 -1.69
CA ASP A 80 -5.03 -8.38 -2.72
C ASP A 80 -6.51 -8.44 -3.10
N ARG A 81 -6.79 -8.19 -4.38
CA ARG A 81 -8.12 -8.20 -4.98
C ARG A 81 -8.28 -9.26 -6.06
N ARG A 82 -7.25 -10.05 -6.35
CA ARG A 82 -7.21 -10.96 -7.51
C ARG A 82 -8.35 -11.96 -7.52
N LYS A 83 -8.70 -12.52 -6.36
CA LYS A 83 -9.75 -13.54 -6.20
C LYS A 83 -11.16 -12.96 -6.05
N VAL A 84 -11.28 -11.65 -5.80
CA VAL A 84 -12.58 -11.00 -5.59
C VAL A 84 -13.33 -10.91 -6.90
N GLU A 85 -14.64 -11.14 -6.86
CA GLU A 85 -15.49 -11.10 -8.04
C GLU A 85 -15.70 -9.67 -8.58
N ASN A 86 -16.11 -9.58 -9.83
CA ASN A 86 -16.38 -8.31 -10.48
C ASN A 86 -17.80 -7.82 -10.14
N CYS A 87 -17.90 -6.54 -9.82
CA CYS A 87 -19.15 -5.81 -9.76
C CYS A 87 -19.27 -4.90 -10.98
N TRP A 88 -20.48 -4.75 -11.50
CA TRP A 88 -20.79 -3.93 -12.67
C TRP A 88 -21.71 -2.78 -12.29
N VAL A 89 -21.37 -1.59 -12.75
CA VAL A 89 -22.19 -0.40 -12.62
C VAL A 89 -22.35 0.26 -13.98
N VAL A 90 -23.57 0.64 -14.32
CA VAL A 90 -23.84 1.42 -15.52
C VAL A 90 -23.71 2.90 -15.19
N ASP A 91 -22.76 3.57 -15.81
CA ASP A 91 -22.61 5.02 -15.78
C ASP A 91 -23.55 5.64 -16.81
N ASN A 92 -24.74 6.01 -16.35
CA ASN A 92 -25.79 6.57 -17.20
C ASN A 92 -25.51 8.02 -17.63
N LEU A 93 -24.56 8.70 -16.99
CA LEU A 93 -24.16 10.06 -17.30
C LEU A 93 -23.00 10.15 -18.28
N ALA A 94 -22.44 9.00 -18.68
CA ALA A 94 -21.36 8.98 -19.64
C ALA A 94 -21.86 9.34 -21.05
N GLU A 95 -21.15 10.25 -21.71
CA GLU A 95 -21.42 10.65 -23.09
C GLU A 95 -20.50 9.94 -24.08
N PRO A 96 -20.96 9.69 -25.33
CA PRO A 96 -22.29 9.94 -25.90
C PRO A 96 -23.33 8.85 -25.56
N ARG A 97 -22.97 7.83 -24.78
CA ARG A 97 -23.83 6.71 -24.36
C ARG A 97 -23.45 6.22 -22.97
N PRO A 98 -24.38 5.59 -22.24
CA PRO A 98 -24.08 4.90 -21.00
C PRO A 98 -22.92 3.92 -21.15
N LYS A 99 -22.04 3.87 -20.15
CA LYS A 99 -20.86 2.98 -20.13
C LYS A 99 -20.95 2.01 -18.97
N LEU A 100 -20.60 0.75 -19.25
CA LEU A 100 -20.42 -0.26 -18.22
C LEU A 100 -19.06 -0.05 -17.55
N ARG A 101 -19.06 0.11 -16.21
CA ARG A 101 -17.85 0.12 -15.38
C ARG A 101 -17.77 -1.18 -14.60
N THR A 102 -16.61 -1.81 -14.63
CA THR A 102 -16.33 -3.05 -13.91
C THR A 102 -15.24 -2.80 -12.88
N TYR A 103 -15.43 -3.25 -11.64
CA TYR A 103 -14.45 -3.16 -10.58
C TYR A 103 -14.58 -4.33 -9.61
N LYS A 104 -13.51 -4.63 -8.88
CA LYS A 104 -13.50 -5.67 -7.87
C LYS A 104 -14.24 -5.20 -6.62
N PHE A 105 -15.29 -5.93 -6.21
CA PHE A 105 -16.07 -5.59 -5.02
C PHE A 105 -16.68 -6.86 -4.41
N PRO A 106 -16.33 -7.19 -3.15
CA PRO A 106 -16.87 -8.36 -2.49
C PRO A 106 -18.29 -8.10 -1.98
N MET A 107 -19.23 -8.94 -2.39
CA MET A 107 -20.62 -8.88 -1.88
C MET A 107 -20.76 -9.64 -0.56
N PRO A 108 -21.77 -9.30 0.26
CA PRO A 108 -22.09 -10.09 1.45
C PRO A 108 -22.32 -11.58 1.11
N GLY A 109 -21.70 -12.48 1.89
CA GLY A 109 -21.82 -13.92 1.69
C GLY A 109 -20.81 -14.53 0.73
N GLU A 110 -20.09 -13.77 -0.07
CA GLU A 110 -19.05 -14.29 -0.96
C GLU A 110 -17.85 -14.86 -0.20
N LYS A 111 -17.24 -15.89 -0.79
CA LYS A 111 -16.09 -16.58 -0.20
C LYS A 111 -14.85 -15.69 -0.19
N TYR A 112 -14.60 -14.96 -1.29
CA TYR A 112 -13.40 -14.17 -1.48
C TYR A 112 -13.68 -12.69 -1.22
N VAL A 113 -12.86 -12.11 -0.36
CA VAL A 113 -12.87 -10.67 -0.02
C VAL A 113 -11.47 -10.11 -0.22
N PHE A 114 -11.30 -8.82 -0.01
CA PHE A 114 -9.98 -8.21 0.03
C PHE A 114 -9.17 -8.78 1.18
N THR A 115 -7.94 -9.18 0.90
CA THR A 115 -6.93 -9.51 1.91
C THR A 115 -5.81 -8.50 1.90
N TYR A 116 -4.99 -8.46 2.93
CA TYR A 116 -4.01 -7.39 3.14
C TYR A 116 -2.67 -7.96 3.54
N ASP A 117 -1.60 -7.36 3.00
CA ASP A 117 -0.23 -7.58 3.41
C ASP A 117 0.38 -6.25 3.85
N LEU A 118 1.02 -6.23 5.01
CA LEU A 118 1.75 -5.08 5.50
C LEU A 118 3.24 -5.30 5.29
N HIS A 119 3.85 -4.41 4.51
CA HIS A 119 5.28 -4.43 4.21
C HIS A 119 5.99 -3.24 4.83
N LEU A 120 7.12 -3.47 5.48
CA LEU A 120 8.07 -2.44 5.91
C LEU A 120 9.29 -2.49 4.99
N PHE A 121 9.74 -1.34 4.52
CA PHE A 121 10.88 -1.20 3.63
C PHE A 121 11.94 -0.31 4.26
N TYR A 122 13.20 -0.70 4.12
CA TYR A 122 14.38 0.00 4.64
C TYR A 122 15.22 0.50 3.46
N PRO A 123 15.13 1.79 3.11
CA PRO A 123 15.79 2.34 1.91
C PRO A 123 17.30 2.18 1.91
N GLU A 124 17.94 2.31 3.09
CA GLU A 124 19.39 2.22 3.23
C GLU A 124 19.95 0.84 2.83
N THR A 125 19.22 -0.22 3.16
CA THR A 125 19.65 -1.61 2.88
C THR A 125 18.93 -2.24 1.70
N CYS A 126 17.91 -1.54 1.14
CA CYS A 126 17.01 -2.08 0.12
C CYS A 126 16.31 -3.38 0.54
N GLN A 127 16.20 -3.63 1.85
CA GLN A 127 15.52 -4.80 2.41
C GLN A 127 14.06 -4.48 2.73
N HIS A 128 13.24 -5.52 2.82
CA HIS A 128 11.88 -5.38 3.32
C HIS A 128 11.48 -6.56 4.21
N ILE A 129 10.53 -6.32 5.09
CA ILE A 129 9.90 -7.30 5.98
C ILE A 129 8.41 -7.34 5.68
N VAL A 130 7.85 -8.54 5.55
CA VAL A 130 6.40 -8.76 5.54
C VAL A 130 5.97 -8.98 6.99
N VAL A 131 5.17 -8.06 7.51
CA VAL A 131 4.69 -8.09 8.90
C VAL A 131 3.58 -9.13 9.02
N ASN A 132 3.65 -10.01 9.99
CA ASN A 132 2.58 -10.96 10.26
C ASN A 132 1.41 -10.27 10.97
N ILE A 133 0.42 -9.85 10.20
CA ILE A 133 -0.77 -9.16 10.71
C ILE A 133 -1.97 -10.09 10.92
N ASP A 134 -1.86 -11.37 10.55
CA ASP A 134 -2.98 -12.30 10.51
C ASP A 134 -3.45 -12.73 11.90
N LYS A 135 -4.76 -12.73 12.11
CA LYS A 135 -5.45 -13.30 13.28
C LYS A 135 -6.83 -13.82 12.93
N TYR A 136 -7.62 -13.04 12.22
CA TYR A 136 -8.99 -13.39 11.86
C TYR A 136 -9.10 -13.78 10.39
N PRO A 137 -9.84 -14.83 10.04
CA PRO A 137 -10.09 -15.15 8.63
C PRO A 137 -10.76 -13.98 7.91
N ASN A 138 -10.22 -13.60 6.74
CA ASN A 138 -10.77 -12.53 5.91
C ASN A 138 -10.92 -11.18 6.65
N GLN A 139 -9.99 -10.87 7.52
CA GLN A 139 -9.97 -9.64 8.31
C GLN A 139 -9.82 -8.40 7.45
N GLU A 140 -10.41 -7.29 7.89
CA GLU A 140 -10.11 -5.95 7.38
C GLU A 140 -8.96 -5.35 8.19
N VAL A 141 -7.98 -4.78 7.51
CA VAL A 141 -6.83 -4.13 8.14
C VAL A 141 -6.77 -2.67 7.71
N ARG A 142 -6.57 -1.78 8.67
CA ARG A 142 -6.42 -0.34 8.43
C ARG A 142 -5.29 0.22 9.27
N ILE A 143 -4.44 1.02 8.64
CA ILE A 143 -3.45 1.82 9.38
C ILE A 143 -4.19 2.96 10.08
N VAL A 144 -3.92 3.13 11.37
CA VAL A 144 -4.54 4.14 12.23
C VAL A 144 -3.62 5.32 12.42
N ALA A 145 -2.37 5.06 12.76
CA ALA A 145 -1.37 6.09 13.01
C ALA A 145 0.03 5.57 12.70
N SER A 146 0.85 6.46 12.20
CA SER A 146 2.30 6.33 12.10
C SER A 146 2.87 7.69 12.48
N ASP A 147 3.97 7.75 13.16
CA ASP A 147 4.60 9.02 13.51
C ASP A 147 3.91 9.76 14.69
N LEU A 148 3.74 9.06 15.81
CA LEU A 148 3.38 9.72 17.04
C LEU A 148 4.61 10.44 17.60
N GLU A 149 4.46 11.69 18.08
CA GLU A 149 5.55 12.56 18.56
C GLU A 149 6.53 11.86 19.51
N ASN A 150 6.05 10.92 20.34
CA ASN A 150 6.85 10.21 21.32
C ASN A 150 7.30 8.80 20.87
N CYS A 151 6.82 8.30 19.73
CA CYS A 151 7.11 6.96 19.24
C CYS A 151 7.19 6.95 17.70
N PRO A 152 8.18 7.65 17.10
CA PRO A 152 8.30 7.77 15.64
C PRO A 152 8.64 6.44 14.95
N GLU A 153 9.03 5.41 15.70
CA GLU A 153 9.38 4.09 15.21
C GLU A 153 8.21 3.09 15.29
N ASP A 154 7.05 3.52 15.79
CA ASP A 154 5.88 2.66 15.94
C ASP A 154 4.85 2.93 14.84
N LEU A 155 4.27 1.86 14.32
CA LEU A 155 3.15 1.89 13.40
C LEU A 155 1.95 1.23 14.08
N TYR A 156 0.80 1.90 14.06
CA TYR A 156 -0.44 1.38 14.63
C TYR A 156 -1.43 1.01 13.54
N PHE A 157 -2.02 -0.18 13.67
CA PHE A 157 -3.08 -0.63 12.78
C PHE A 157 -4.21 -1.29 13.57
N THR A 158 -5.40 -1.30 12.98
CA THR A 158 -6.51 -2.11 13.46
C THR A 158 -6.70 -3.30 12.53
N ARG A 159 -7.04 -4.46 13.12
CA ARG A 159 -7.57 -5.60 12.39
C ARG A 159 -8.95 -5.93 12.93
N LYS A 160 -9.89 -6.09 12.03
CA LYS A 160 -11.29 -6.33 12.35
C LYS A 160 -11.75 -7.61 11.67
N SER A 161 -12.45 -8.47 12.42
CA SER A 161 -13.06 -9.68 11.87
C SER A 161 -14.07 -9.34 10.78
N ARG A 162 -14.27 -10.25 9.83
CA ARG A 162 -15.27 -10.09 8.77
C ARG A 162 -16.69 -9.91 9.30
N THR A 163 -17.01 -10.54 10.42
CA THR A 163 -18.31 -10.43 11.11
C THR A 163 -18.48 -9.14 11.90
N CYS A 164 -17.43 -8.33 11.99
CA CYS A 164 -17.38 -7.05 12.72
C CYS A 164 -17.63 -7.17 14.23
N ASP A 165 -17.52 -8.36 14.80
CA ASP A 165 -17.71 -8.64 16.24
C ASP A 165 -16.41 -8.56 17.05
N LYS A 166 -15.26 -8.54 16.37
CA LYS A 166 -13.93 -8.45 16.99
C LYS A 166 -13.08 -7.42 16.27
N MET A 167 -12.37 -6.63 17.04
CA MET A 167 -11.41 -5.64 16.55
C MET A 167 -10.27 -5.49 17.54
N ASP A 168 -9.05 -5.61 17.07
CA ASP A 168 -7.85 -5.35 17.84
C ASP A 168 -7.18 -4.07 17.34
N LEU A 169 -6.60 -3.31 18.26
CA LEU A 169 -5.59 -2.31 17.99
C LEU A 169 -4.22 -2.98 18.16
N CYS A 170 -3.37 -2.84 17.18
CA CYS A 170 -2.04 -3.43 17.18
C CYS A 170 -0.97 -2.37 16.95
N ARG A 171 0.16 -2.55 17.60
CA ARG A 171 1.41 -1.80 17.40
C ARG A 171 2.41 -2.68 16.67
N VAL A 172 3.11 -2.12 15.70
CA VAL A 172 4.25 -2.74 15.03
C VAL A 172 5.52 -1.99 15.41
N ASP A 173 6.52 -2.69 15.92
CA ASP A 173 7.87 -2.14 16.00
C ASP A 173 8.46 -2.14 14.57
N THR A 174 8.66 -0.94 14.01
CA THR A 174 9.13 -0.82 12.63
C THR A 174 10.58 -1.23 12.42
N ARG A 175 11.33 -1.55 13.48
CA ARG A 175 12.71 -2.06 13.38
C ARG A 175 12.76 -3.58 13.21
N THR A 176 11.84 -4.29 13.85
CA THR A 176 11.83 -5.76 13.87
C THR A 176 10.68 -6.38 13.09
N GLY A 177 9.59 -5.64 12.89
CA GLY A 177 8.34 -6.14 12.32
C GLY A 177 7.47 -6.89 13.32
N ASP A 178 7.81 -6.88 14.63
CA ASP A 178 7.03 -7.53 15.67
C ASP A 178 5.70 -6.81 15.92
N VAL A 179 4.63 -7.59 16.11
CA VAL A 179 3.27 -7.09 16.33
C VAL A 179 2.85 -7.34 17.76
N PHE A 180 2.36 -6.29 18.41
CA PHE A 180 1.85 -6.32 19.78
C PHE A 180 0.39 -5.84 19.79
N GLU A 181 -0.48 -6.55 20.50
CA GLU A 181 -1.84 -6.09 20.80
C GLU A 181 -1.80 -5.05 21.93
N VAL A 182 -2.55 -3.95 21.78
CA VAL A 182 -2.57 -2.82 22.71
C VAL A 182 -3.84 -2.83 23.54
#